data_dd29c4ac9d30225e088951bb07592174
#
_entry.id   dd29c4ac9d30225e088951bb07592174
#
_cell.length_a   1.000
_cell.length_b   1.000
_cell.length_c   1.000
_cell.angle_alpha   90.00
_cell.angle_beta   90.00
_cell.angle_gamma   90.00
#
_symmetry.space_group_name_H-M   'P 1'
#
loop_
_entity.id
_entity.type
_entity.pdbx_description
1 polymer ?
#
loop_
_entity_poly.entity_id
_entity_poly.type
_entity_poly.pdbx_seq_one_letter_code
_entity_poly.pdbx_strand_id
1 'polypeptide(L)'
;MNRRRPEPMQVVKQRRDAALCALASRVPYTRFLDITFDRRGDELTGVLNFDEKLIGNPQLPALHGGVTAAFLEVTAIISLSWAMLWEDVESGTLTLDALEAGQLPRMPKTIDFT
;
A
#
# COMPACT_ATOMS: atom_id res chain seq x y z
N MET A 1 -30.32 -23.37 -1.87
CA MET A 1 -29.31 -22.47 -2.46
C MET A 1 -29.03 -21.32 -1.49
N ASN A 2 -27.85 -21.31 -0.90
CA ASN A 2 -27.46 -20.28 0.07
C ASN A 2 -27.10 -19.00 -0.66
N ARG A 3 -28.04 -18.08 -0.74
CA ARG A 3 -27.72 -16.73 -1.17
C ARG A 3 -27.09 -15.99 0.02
N ARG A 4 -25.80 -15.73 -0.06
CA ARG A 4 -25.18 -14.83 0.89
C ARG A 4 -25.84 -13.46 0.77
N ARG A 5 -26.25 -12.89 1.91
CA ARG A 5 -26.65 -11.50 1.94
C ARG A 5 -25.44 -10.66 1.55
N PRO A 6 -25.61 -9.58 0.76
CA PRO A 6 -24.52 -8.65 0.50
C PRO A 6 -23.95 -8.17 1.84
N GLU A 7 -22.63 -8.16 1.97
CA GLU A 7 -21.99 -7.60 3.13
C GLU A 7 -22.26 -6.09 3.20
N PRO A 8 -22.41 -5.52 4.41
CA PRO A 8 -22.50 -4.07 4.53
C PRO A 8 -21.27 -3.40 3.92
N MET A 9 -21.47 -2.29 3.23
CA MET A 9 -20.38 -1.54 2.58
C MET A 9 -19.27 -1.16 3.55
N GLN A 10 -19.61 -0.86 4.79
CA GLN A 10 -18.64 -0.52 5.82
C GLN A 10 -17.72 -1.69 6.16
N VAL A 11 -18.24 -2.91 6.21
CA VAL A 11 -17.46 -4.13 6.46
C VAL A 11 -16.50 -4.39 5.31
N VAL A 12 -16.98 -4.24 4.07
CA VAL A 12 -16.15 -4.38 2.87
C VAL A 12 -15.03 -3.36 2.87
N LYS A 13 -15.34 -2.10 3.17
CA LYS A 13 -14.35 -1.02 3.27
C LYS A 13 -13.29 -1.33 4.31
N GLN A 14 -13.68 -1.73 5.50
CA GLN A 14 -12.75 -2.05 6.59
C GLN A 14 -11.82 -3.20 6.19
N ARG A 15 -12.34 -4.23 5.57
CA ARG A 15 -11.53 -5.37 5.12
C ARG A 15 -10.52 -4.95 4.05
N ARG A 16 -10.92 -4.14 3.08
CA ARG A 16 -10.03 -3.63 2.03
C ARG A 16 -8.93 -2.74 2.62
N ASP A 17 -9.30 -1.83 3.51
CA ASP A 17 -8.35 -0.91 4.14
C ASP A 17 -7.35 -1.66 5.03
N ALA A 18 -7.81 -2.68 5.76
CA ALA A 18 -6.94 -3.52 6.58
C ALA A 18 -5.97 -4.34 5.74
N ALA A 19 -6.44 -4.92 4.63
CA ALA A 19 -5.59 -5.68 3.71
C ALA A 19 -4.54 -4.78 3.05
N LEU A 20 -4.91 -3.58 2.64
CA LEU A 20 -3.99 -2.61 2.06
C LEU A 20 -2.91 -2.19 3.07
N CYS A 21 -3.30 -1.91 4.30
CA CYS A 21 -2.38 -1.57 5.38
C CYS A 21 -1.39 -2.72 5.63
N ALA A 22 -1.87 -3.97 5.68
CA ALA A 22 -1.04 -5.15 5.87
C ALA A 22 -0.04 -5.31 4.72
N LEU A 23 -0.48 -5.10 3.48
CA LEU A 23 0.39 -5.15 2.30
C LEU A 23 1.49 -4.09 2.36
N ALA A 24 1.13 -2.85 2.59
CA ALA A 24 2.08 -1.74 2.62
C ALA A 24 3.08 -1.87 3.77
N SER A 25 2.64 -2.26 4.95
CA SER A 25 3.50 -2.37 6.14
C SER A 25 4.44 -3.57 6.11
N ARG A 26 4.28 -4.50 5.17
CA ARG A 26 5.23 -5.60 4.96
C ARG A 26 6.54 -5.16 4.33
N VAL A 27 6.56 -4.04 3.64
CA VAL A 27 7.78 -3.50 3.05
C VAL A 27 8.51 -2.66 4.11
N PRO A 28 9.67 -3.10 4.60
CA PRO A 28 10.38 -2.38 5.68
C PRO A 28 10.67 -0.93 5.33
N TYR A 29 11.02 -0.67 4.08
CA TYR A 29 11.35 0.69 3.61
C TYR A 29 10.13 1.62 3.63
N THR A 30 8.95 1.09 3.36
CA THR A 30 7.69 1.84 3.46
C THR A 30 7.45 2.29 4.91
N ARG A 31 7.74 1.42 5.88
CA ARG A 31 7.65 1.77 7.30
C ARG A 31 8.70 2.80 7.70
N PHE A 32 9.92 2.61 7.21
CA PHE A 32 11.03 3.55 7.51
C PHE A 32 10.71 4.97 7.04
N LEU A 33 10.13 5.11 5.84
CA LEU A 33 9.75 6.41 5.30
C LEU A 33 8.40 6.91 5.83
N ASP A 34 7.69 6.10 6.60
CA ASP A 34 6.34 6.41 7.10
C ASP A 34 5.37 6.78 5.97
N ILE A 35 5.36 5.95 4.93
CA ILE A 35 4.42 6.08 3.82
C ILE A 35 3.13 5.38 4.19
N THR A 36 2.03 6.12 4.08
CA THR A 36 0.69 5.58 4.28
C THR A 36 -0.12 5.68 3.00
N PHE A 37 -1.23 4.95 2.96
CA PHE A 37 -2.09 4.91 1.78
C PHE A 37 -3.52 5.20 2.19
N ASP A 38 -4.14 6.13 1.48
CA ASP A 38 -5.55 6.44 1.59
C ASP A 38 -6.27 5.83 0.38
N ARG A 39 -7.32 5.05 0.65
CA ARG A 39 -8.12 4.41 -0.38
C ARG A 39 -9.52 5.00 -0.38
N ARG A 40 -9.98 5.44 -1.54
CA ARG A 40 -11.35 5.89 -1.75
C ARG A 40 -11.92 5.18 -2.97
N GLY A 41 -12.82 4.21 -2.74
CA GLY A 41 -13.28 3.34 -3.81
C GLY A 41 -12.09 2.57 -4.41
N ASP A 42 -11.86 2.76 -5.71
CA ASP A 42 -10.74 2.13 -6.43
C ASP A 42 -9.51 3.03 -6.52
N GLU A 43 -9.61 4.25 -6.02
CA GLU A 43 -8.48 5.19 -6.00
C GLU A 43 -7.58 4.95 -4.80
N LEU A 44 -6.28 4.96 -5.05
CA LEU A 44 -5.25 4.81 -4.04
C LEU A 44 -4.32 6.01 -4.08
N THR A 45 -4.17 6.67 -2.94
CA THR A 45 -3.26 7.80 -2.78
C THR A 45 -2.19 7.46 -1.76
N GLY A 46 -0.93 7.52 -2.19
CA GLY A 46 0.21 7.42 -1.27
C GLY A 46 0.45 8.76 -0.58
N VAL A 47 0.78 8.71 0.70
CA VAL A 47 1.07 9.89 1.50
C VAL A 47 2.43 9.71 2.17
N LEU A 48 3.34 10.62 1.88
CA LEU A 48 4.64 10.69 2.54
C LEU A 48 4.53 11.71 3.69
N ASN A 49 4.59 11.20 4.93
CA ASN A 49 4.52 12.05 6.10
C ASN A 49 5.85 12.77 6.29
N PHE A 50 5.82 14.07 6.55
CA PHE A 50 7.03 14.86 6.71
C PHE A 50 7.83 14.42 7.95
N ASP A 51 9.14 14.34 7.79
CA ASP A 51 10.09 14.09 8.86
C ASP A 51 11.43 14.76 8.47
N GLU A 52 12.14 15.33 9.41
CA GLU A 52 13.42 15.99 9.17
C GLU A 52 14.46 15.08 8.51
N LYS A 53 14.41 13.77 8.77
CA LYS A 53 15.32 12.79 8.15
C LYS A 53 15.20 12.73 6.63
N LEU A 54 14.10 13.27 6.07
CA LEU A 54 13.83 13.25 4.63
C LEU A 54 14.43 14.44 3.90
N ILE A 55 14.98 15.41 4.64
CA ILE A 55 15.55 16.63 4.05
C ILE A 55 16.93 16.33 3.48
N GLY A 56 17.10 16.62 2.19
CA GLY A 56 18.39 16.50 1.50
C GLY A 56 19.16 17.80 1.45
N ASN A 57 18.47 18.94 1.48
CA ASN A 57 19.09 20.25 1.48
C ASN A 57 18.50 21.10 2.62
N PRO A 58 19.22 21.23 3.75
CA PRO A 58 18.69 21.95 4.91
C PRO A 58 18.58 23.46 4.72
N GLN A 59 19.26 24.03 3.74
CA GLN A 59 19.19 25.47 3.47
C GLN A 59 17.92 25.91 2.79
N LEU A 60 17.34 25.04 1.94
CA LEU A 60 16.10 25.38 1.21
C LEU A 60 14.84 25.39 2.06
N PRO A 61 14.52 24.59 3.12
CA PRO A 61 14.79 23.15 3.19
C PRO A 61 14.01 22.39 2.14
N ALA A 62 14.61 21.37 1.56
CA ALA A 62 13.99 20.56 0.50
C ALA A 62 14.18 19.09 0.76
N LEU A 63 13.18 18.28 0.33
CA LEU A 63 13.26 16.84 0.39
C LEU A 63 14.42 16.32 -0.43
N HIS A 64 15.07 15.27 0.07
CA HIS A 64 16.08 14.57 -0.69
C HIS A 64 15.47 13.97 -1.95
N GLY A 65 16.11 14.15 -3.11
CA GLY A 65 15.62 13.64 -4.39
C GLY A 65 15.45 12.12 -4.39
N GLY A 66 16.33 11.40 -3.68
CA GLY A 66 16.22 9.96 -3.50
C GLY A 66 14.94 9.54 -2.76
N VAL A 67 14.51 10.35 -1.79
CA VAL A 67 13.25 10.09 -1.07
C VAL A 67 12.05 10.27 -2.00
N THR A 68 12.06 11.32 -2.81
CA THR A 68 10.98 11.56 -3.79
C THR A 68 10.88 10.39 -4.78
N ALA A 69 12.01 9.94 -5.31
CA ALA A 69 12.05 8.79 -6.23
C ALA A 69 11.56 7.51 -5.54
N ALA A 70 12.02 7.26 -4.32
CA ALA A 70 11.60 6.09 -3.54
C ALA A 70 10.10 6.11 -3.25
N PHE A 71 9.56 7.26 -2.90
CA PHE A 71 8.12 7.43 -2.66
C PHE A 71 7.30 7.11 -3.91
N LEU A 72 7.71 7.62 -5.07
CA LEU A 72 7.04 7.34 -6.33
C LEU A 72 7.11 5.85 -6.68
N GLU A 73 8.26 5.21 -6.50
CA GLU A 73 8.44 3.79 -6.74
C GLU A 73 7.56 2.94 -5.82
N VAL A 74 7.58 3.21 -4.52
CA VAL A 74 6.76 2.48 -3.53
C VAL A 74 5.27 2.65 -3.85
N THR A 75 4.85 3.87 -4.17
CA THR A 75 3.44 4.14 -4.52
C THR A 75 3.03 3.34 -5.75
N ALA A 76 3.86 3.30 -6.78
CA ALA A 76 3.59 2.53 -7.99
C ALA A 76 3.51 1.02 -7.70
N ILE A 77 4.45 0.48 -6.94
CA ILE A 77 4.48 -0.94 -6.60
C ILE A 77 3.26 -1.34 -5.76
N ILE A 78 2.93 -0.57 -4.73
CA ILE A 78 1.79 -0.87 -3.88
C ILE A 78 0.48 -0.73 -4.66
N SER A 79 0.34 0.29 -5.50
CA SER A 79 -0.85 0.49 -6.32
C SER A 79 -1.07 -0.67 -7.29
N LEU A 80 0.00 -1.12 -7.96
CA LEU A 80 -0.08 -2.27 -8.87
C LEU A 80 -0.37 -3.56 -8.11
N SER A 81 0.33 -3.79 -7.00
CA SER A 81 0.10 -4.97 -6.16
C SER A 81 -1.34 -5.03 -5.66
N TRP A 82 -1.87 -3.91 -5.21
CA TRP A 82 -3.25 -3.82 -4.75
C TRP A 82 -4.24 -4.13 -5.88
N ALA A 83 -4.01 -3.57 -7.07
CA ALA A 83 -4.86 -3.84 -8.23
C ALA A 83 -4.89 -5.32 -8.61
N MET A 84 -3.78 -6.05 -8.36
CA MET A 84 -3.70 -7.50 -8.60
C MET A 84 -4.32 -8.34 -7.49
N LEU A 85 -4.37 -7.82 -6.27
CA LEU A 85 -4.70 -8.61 -5.07
C LEU A 85 -6.11 -8.39 -4.53
N TRP A 86 -6.71 -7.24 -4.79
CA TRP A 86 -7.97 -6.91 -4.13
C TRP A 86 -9.08 -7.93 -4.45
N GLU A 87 -9.08 -8.49 -5.66
CA GLU A 87 -10.06 -9.52 -6.05
C GLU A 87 -9.89 -10.80 -5.24
N ASP A 88 -8.66 -11.20 -4.98
CA ASP A 88 -8.35 -12.37 -4.16
C ASP A 88 -8.75 -12.14 -2.69
N VAL A 89 -8.61 -10.92 -2.20
CA VAL A 89 -9.08 -10.53 -0.86
C VAL A 89 -10.61 -10.61 -0.80
N GLU A 90 -11.29 -10.09 -1.79
CA GLU A 90 -12.76 -10.11 -1.85
C GLU A 90 -13.33 -11.53 -1.98
N SER A 91 -12.68 -12.38 -2.76
CA SER A 91 -13.11 -13.77 -2.95
C SER A 91 -12.78 -14.68 -1.77
N GLY A 92 -11.96 -14.22 -0.82
CA GLY A 92 -11.47 -15.03 0.29
C GLY A 92 -10.30 -15.95 -0.08
N THR A 93 -9.80 -15.90 -1.30
CA THR A 93 -8.64 -16.68 -1.74
C THR A 93 -7.39 -16.24 -0.98
N LEU A 94 -7.28 -14.95 -0.68
CA LEU A 94 -6.22 -14.38 0.14
C LEU A 94 -6.85 -13.76 1.37
N THR A 95 -6.53 -14.28 2.55
CA THR A 95 -7.07 -13.79 3.82
C THR A 95 -6.18 -12.71 4.43
N LEU A 96 -6.77 -11.86 5.27
CA LEU A 96 -6.02 -10.87 6.04
C LEU A 96 -4.98 -11.55 6.93
N ASP A 97 -5.34 -12.67 7.56
CA ASP A 97 -4.41 -13.44 8.40
C ASP A 97 -3.19 -13.92 7.62
N ALA A 98 -3.38 -14.38 6.39
CA ALA A 98 -2.28 -14.80 5.52
C ALA A 98 -1.36 -13.61 5.18
N LEU A 99 -1.91 -12.43 4.90
CA LEU A 99 -1.13 -11.22 4.65
C LEU A 99 -0.33 -10.80 5.88
N GLU A 100 -0.95 -10.81 7.04
CA GLU A 100 -0.30 -10.46 8.30
C GLU A 100 0.80 -11.46 8.67
N ALA A 101 0.62 -12.73 8.30
CA ALA A 101 1.63 -13.77 8.50
C ALA A 101 2.80 -13.69 7.50
N GLY A 102 2.76 -12.77 6.55
CA GLY A 102 3.82 -12.59 5.56
C GLY A 102 3.69 -13.41 4.30
N GLN A 103 2.55 -14.05 4.09
CA GLN A 103 2.27 -14.80 2.87
C GLN A 103 1.85 -13.83 1.76
N LEU A 104 2.83 -13.06 1.29
CA LEU A 104 2.61 -12.14 0.18
C LEU A 104 2.73 -12.91 -1.13
N PRO A 105 1.82 -12.67 -2.08
CA PRO A 105 2.07 -13.10 -3.45
C PRO A 105 3.27 -12.34 -4.01
N ARG A 106 3.79 -12.83 -5.12
CA ARG A 106 4.95 -12.24 -5.78
C ARG A 106 4.65 -10.79 -6.15
N MET A 107 5.40 -9.87 -5.55
CA MET A 107 5.27 -8.44 -5.85
C MET A 107 5.99 -8.07 -7.15
N PRO A 108 5.50 -7.04 -7.85
CA PRO A 108 6.22 -6.50 -9.01
C PRO A 108 7.61 -6.03 -8.63
N LYS A 109 8.53 -6.12 -9.55
CA LYS A 109 9.92 -5.67 -9.39
C LYS A 109 10.19 -4.52 -10.34
N THR A 110 10.79 -3.46 -9.82
CA THR A 110 11.21 -2.33 -10.65
C THR A 110 12.37 -2.76 -11.55
N ILE A 111 12.19 -2.57 -12.84
CA ILE A 111 13.23 -2.82 -13.85
C ILE A 111 13.88 -1.51 -14.25
N ASP A 112 13.09 -0.47 -14.44
CA ASP A 112 13.54 0.85 -14.86
C ASP A 112 12.70 1.92 -14.17
N PHE A 113 13.34 3.01 -13.79
CA PHE A 113 12.70 4.14 -13.14
C PHE A 113 13.24 5.43 -13.75
N THR A 114 12.53 5.92 -14.76
CA THR A 114 12.88 7.14 -15.48
C THR A 114 11.77 8.18 -15.44
#